data_11c99235f66ded3bdbb8118d20b83524
#
_entry.id   11c99235f66ded3bdbb8118d20b83524
#
_cell.length_a   1.000
_cell.length_b   1.000
_cell.length_c   1.000
_cell.angle_alpha   90.00
_cell.angle_beta   90.00
_cell.angle_gamma   90.00
#
_symmetry.space_group_name_H-M   'P 1'
#
loop_
_entity.id
_entity.type
_entity.pdbx_description
1 polymer ?
#
loop_
_entity_poly.entity_id
_entity_poly.type
_entity_poly.pdbx_seq_one_letter_code
_entity_poly.pdbx_strand_id
1 'polypeptide(L)'
;MIRYSKKIACECIIAATSKKSKITPIVKQGTQILKNLYKSGDDDIRIRALVGLCKLGSSGGSDASIRPFSEGSTLKLAEACRRFLIHPDTNPDTKRWAVEGLSYLTLDAEVKEKLVEDQAALIAIMGLAKSEKTSAMYALVSIFVNLCNAYEKQEIIPEMIELAKFSKCHVPEDHELDDVDFVNKRIMLLCKYGVITVLVQLSKTESLNIKELISRLFNAICVLPEIRGEVAKLGGIKSLLELAHSGTPKGKRQASQALARIGISINPEVSFKEQRCLESVRPFLGLLHPDCTALENFEAMMALCNMASVNERVRKKILDTGGLPLIESYLFEEHQMLRRASAQCFTNLMMSHDVIKIIEGENDKLKMLFLLSEEEDEDTSLAAAGAVAIAVSNSTKCCQKLMKLNNWEESLKALLAHPNNAMQHRALVIAHSLIGTDKEIAEKIFATDIMEVLMALSIMEDEKKKEIKEMANKCLKLAESLKLIKKADFEEE
;
A
#
# COMPACT_ATOMS: atom_id res chain seq x y z
N MET A 1 40.02 22.47 -30.58
CA MET A 1 38.93 22.17 -31.53
C MET A 1 38.66 20.67 -31.65
N ILE A 2 39.62 19.82 -31.98
CA ILE A 2 39.43 18.35 -32.16
C ILE A 2 38.90 17.66 -30.90
N ARG A 3 39.37 18.00 -29.68
CA ARG A 3 38.90 17.44 -28.42
C ARG A 3 37.40 17.69 -28.18
N TYR A 4 36.96 18.95 -28.45
CA TYR A 4 35.54 19.34 -28.29
C TYR A 4 34.64 18.63 -29.27
N SER A 5 35.07 18.54 -30.55
CA SER A 5 34.30 17.82 -31.59
C SER A 5 34.11 16.34 -31.25
N LYS A 6 35.11 15.67 -30.66
CA LYS A 6 34.98 14.26 -30.24
C LYS A 6 33.98 14.07 -29.10
N LYS A 7 33.93 15.00 -28.11
CA LYS A 7 32.94 14.97 -27.05
C LYS A 7 31.52 15.12 -27.61
N ILE A 8 31.29 16.11 -28.46
CA ILE A 8 30.01 16.35 -29.09
C ILE A 8 29.59 15.13 -29.97
N ALA A 9 30.51 14.51 -30.68
CA ALA A 9 30.19 13.32 -31.49
C ALA A 9 29.66 12.18 -30.59
N CYS A 10 30.26 11.92 -29.41
CA CYS A 10 29.72 10.96 -28.46
C CYS A 10 28.30 11.31 -28.01
N GLU A 11 28.08 12.56 -27.61
CA GLU A 11 26.79 13.05 -27.12
C GLU A 11 25.71 13.02 -28.21
N CYS A 12 26.03 13.35 -29.44
CA CYS A 12 25.12 13.21 -30.59
C CYS A 12 24.71 11.77 -30.85
N ILE A 13 25.64 10.80 -30.76
CA ILE A 13 25.33 9.39 -30.90
C ILE A 13 24.41 8.93 -29.77
N ILE A 14 24.70 9.31 -28.52
CA ILE A 14 23.89 8.99 -27.35
C ILE A 14 22.47 9.57 -27.51
N ALA A 15 22.34 10.80 -27.94
CA ALA A 15 21.03 11.44 -28.16
C ALA A 15 20.25 10.78 -29.32
N ALA A 16 20.93 10.42 -30.40
CA ALA A 16 20.30 9.80 -31.56
C ALA A 16 19.74 8.40 -31.29
N THR A 17 20.35 7.64 -30.34
CA THR A 17 19.87 6.31 -29.93
C THR A 17 18.57 6.35 -29.13
N SER A 18 18.11 7.52 -28.68
CA SER A 18 16.81 7.66 -28.02
C SER A 18 15.61 7.49 -28.97
N LYS A 19 15.81 7.50 -30.30
CA LYS A 19 14.77 7.28 -31.31
C LYS A 19 14.83 5.85 -31.82
N LYS A 20 13.85 5.01 -31.46
CA LYS A 20 13.77 3.56 -31.84
C LYS A 20 13.99 3.34 -33.34
N SER A 21 13.44 4.16 -34.23
CA SER A 21 13.59 4.06 -35.71
C SER A 21 15.01 4.25 -36.22
N LYS A 22 15.93 4.82 -35.43
CA LYS A 22 17.30 5.13 -35.80
C LYS A 22 18.34 4.21 -35.18
N ILE A 23 17.91 3.30 -34.26
CA ILE A 23 18.84 2.46 -33.50
C ILE A 23 19.65 1.55 -34.42
N THR A 24 19.04 0.84 -35.35
CA THR A 24 19.71 -0.16 -36.21
C THR A 24 20.89 0.39 -36.98
N PRO A 25 20.78 1.51 -37.79
CA PRO A 25 21.93 2.08 -38.47
C PRO A 25 23.00 2.62 -37.49
N ILE A 26 22.56 3.20 -36.35
CA ILE A 26 23.50 3.72 -35.34
C ILE A 26 24.26 2.60 -34.65
N VAL A 27 23.64 1.46 -34.38
CA VAL A 27 24.31 0.29 -33.82
C VAL A 27 25.43 -0.18 -34.74
N LYS A 28 25.17 -0.29 -36.07
CA LYS A 28 26.17 -0.78 -37.04
C LYS A 28 27.39 0.14 -37.16
N GLN A 29 27.18 1.43 -37.28
CA GLN A 29 28.25 2.42 -37.54
C GLN A 29 28.77 3.09 -36.28
N GLY A 30 27.87 3.47 -35.38
CA GLY A 30 28.18 4.17 -34.13
C GLY A 30 29.00 3.36 -33.14
N THR A 31 28.74 2.05 -33.03
CA THR A 31 29.49 1.16 -32.14
C THR A 31 31.00 1.17 -32.41
N GLN A 32 31.40 1.13 -33.69
CA GLN A 32 32.81 1.14 -34.03
C GLN A 32 33.46 2.50 -33.73
N ILE A 33 32.74 3.59 -33.98
CA ILE A 33 33.19 4.94 -33.65
C ILE A 33 33.38 5.07 -32.14
N LEU A 34 32.39 4.66 -31.33
CA LEU A 34 32.47 4.71 -29.86
C LEU A 34 33.60 3.83 -29.31
N LYS A 35 33.81 2.61 -29.86
CA LYS A 35 34.95 1.75 -29.49
C LYS A 35 36.29 2.44 -29.74
N ASN A 36 36.42 3.16 -30.85
CA ASN A 36 37.65 3.90 -31.15
C ASN A 36 37.82 5.13 -30.23
N LEU A 37 36.75 5.85 -29.89
CA LEU A 37 36.78 7.00 -28.98
C LEU A 37 37.04 6.55 -27.54
N TYR A 38 36.59 5.36 -27.14
CA TYR A 38 36.90 4.77 -25.82
C TYR A 38 38.39 4.49 -25.61
N LYS A 39 39.18 4.32 -26.67
CA LYS A 39 40.64 4.18 -26.61
C LYS A 39 41.39 5.51 -26.44
N SER A 40 40.68 6.66 -26.37
CA SER A 40 41.27 7.97 -26.16
C SER A 40 42.05 8.03 -24.84
N GLY A 41 43.15 8.79 -24.79
CA GLY A 41 43.85 9.13 -23.55
C GLY A 41 43.10 10.16 -22.69
N ASP A 42 42.00 10.75 -23.18
CA ASP A 42 41.21 11.74 -22.49
C ASP A 42 40.01 11.10 -21.78
N ASP A 43 39.99 11.15 -20.47
CA ASP A 43 38.91 10.51 -19.66
C ASP A 43 37.53 11.08 -19.94
N ASP A 44 37.40 12.36 -20.28
CA ASP A 44 36.11 12.96 -20.65
C ASP A 44 35.56 12.41 -21.97
N ILE A 45 36.43 12.06 -22.92
CA ILE A 45 36.01 11.40 -24.18
C ILE A 45 35.73 9.93 -23.90
N ARG A 46 36.59 9.26 -23.13
CA ARG A 46 36.44 7.84 -22.80
C ARG A 46 35.12 7.56 -22.11
N ILE A 47 34.77 8.35 -21.08
CA ILE A 47 33.53 8.12 -20.33
C ILE A 47 32.28 8.33 -21.19
N ARG A 48 32.24 9.37 -22.03
CA ARG A 48 31.12 9.61 -22.93
C ARG A 48 30.97 8.50 -23.99
N ALA A 49 32.10 8.03 -24.54
CA ALA A 49 32.10 6.88 -25.43
C ALA A 49 31.60 5.61 -24.75
N LEU A 50 32.01 5.40 -23.48
CA LEU A 50 31.54 4.27 -22.66
C LEU A 50 30.03 4.34 -22.45
N VAL A 51 29.47 5.49 -22.06
CA VAL A 51 28.01 5.68 -21.90
C VAL A 51 27.25 5.39 -23.19
N GLY A 52 27.78 5.83 -24.35
CA GLY A 52 27.20 5.49 -25.64
C GLY A 52 27.18 3.98 -25.88
N LEU A 53 28.26 3.26 -25.53
CA LEU A 53 28.31 1.81 -25.61
C LEU A 53 27.32 1.14 -24.65
N CYS A 54 27.19 1.63 -23.41
CA CYS A 54 26.22 1.14 -22.43
C CYS A 54 24.79 1.26 -22.96
N LYS A 55 24.44 2.42 -23.50
CA LYS A 55 23.10 2.68 -24.05
C LYS A 55 22.81 1.80 -25.26
N LEU A 56 23.77 1.62 -26.15
CA LEU A 56 23.61 0.71 -27.30
C LEU A 56 23.48 -0.75 -26.84
N GLY A 57 24.21 -1.16 -25.80
CA GLY A 57 24.13 -2.50 -25.24
C GLY A 57 22.77 -2.81 -24.63
N SER A 58 22.14 -1.84 -23.96
CA SER A 58 20.81 -1.99 -23.36
C SER A 58 19.67 -1.86 -24.38
N SER A 59 19.85 -1.10 -25.46
CA SER A 59 18.82 -0.79 -26.45
C SER A 59 18.59 -1.92 -27.48
N GLY A 60 19.39 -2.99 -27.46
CA GLY A 60 19.32 -4.12 -28.41
C GLY A 60 18.04 -4.99 -28.30
N GLY A 61 17.07 -4.57 -27.47
CA GLY A 61 15.92 -5.38 -27.08
C GLY A 61 14.78 -5.53 -28.12
N SER A 62 14.84 -4.92 -29.31
CA SER A 62 13.77 -5.06 -30.30
C SER A 62 14.07 -6.03 -31.44
N ASP A 63 15.32 -6.45 -31.60
CA ASP A 63 15.72 -7.38 -32.65
C ASP A 63 16.88 -8.26 -32.13
N ALA A 64 16.58 -9.52 -31.82
CA ALA A 64 17.55 -10.49 -31.30
C ALA A 64 18.75 -10.71 -32.26
N SER A 65 18.59 -10.36 -33.54
CA SER A 65 19.67 -10.41 -34.54
C SER A 65 20.70 -9.28 -34.39
N ILE A 66 20.39 -8.24 -33.56
CA ILE A 66 21.21 -7.03 -33.42
C ILE A 66 21.71 -6.87 -31.97
N ARG A 67 22.06 -7.94 -31.27
CA ARG A 67 22.83 -7.81 -30.01
C ARG A 67 24.24 -7.27 -30.37
N PRO A 68 24.55 -5.98 -30.10
CA PRO A 68 25.85 -5.41 -30.52
C PRO A 68 27.02 -5.95 -29.71
N PHE A 69 26.73 -6.75 -28.68
CA PHE A 69 27.70 -7.26 -27.75
C PHE A 69 27.45 -8.73 -27.44
N SER A 70 28.56 -9.48 -27.28
CA SER A 70 28.55 -10.86 -26.79
C SER A 70 28.07 -10.97 -25.34
N GLU A 71 27.59 -12.12 -24.96
CA GLU A 71 27.24 -12.48 -23.59
C GLU A 71 28.34 -12.07 -22.58
N GLY A 72 27.94 -11.52 -21.42
CA GLY A 72 28.88 -11.01 -20.40
C GLY A 72 29.54 -9.66 -20.72
N SER A 73 29.23 -9.02 -21.85
CA SER A 73 29.82 -7.71 -22.18
C SER A 73 29.17 -6.56 -21.37
N THR A 74 27.94 -6.71 -20.94
CA THR A 74 27.26 -5.77 -20.02
C THR A 74 27.98 -5.65 -18.69
N LEU A 75 28.41 -6.78 -18.11
CA LEU A 75 29.24 -6.80 -16.89
C LEU A 75 30.58 -6.09 -17.07
N LYS A 76 31.25 -6.27 -18.22
CA LYS A 76 32.53 -5.58 -18.52
C LYS A 76 32.33 -4.07 -18.64
N LEU A 77 31.24 -3.63 -19.26
CA LEU A 77 30.89 -2.21 -19.35
C LEU A 77 30.54 -1.63 -17.97
N ALA A 78 29.80 -2.38 -17.14
CA ALA A 78 29.47 -1.99 -15.78
C ALA A 78 30.74 -1.83 -14.91
N GLU A 79 31.68 -2.77 -15.01
CA GLU A 79 32.97 -2.65 -14.31
C GLU A 79 33.79 -1.44 -14.80
N ALA A 80 33.73 -1.11 -16.08
CA ALA A 80 34.38 0.08 -16.61
C ALA A 80 33.74 1.38 -16.05
N CYS A 81 32.42 1.47 -15.97
CA CYS A 81 31.71 2.59 -15.33
C CYS A 81 32.05 2.68 -13.84
N ARG A 82 32.05 1.53 -13.15
CA ARG A 82 32.42 1.43 -11.75
C ARG A 82 33.78 2.04 -11.45
N ARG A 83 34.80 1.74 -12.25
CA ARG A 83 36.17 2.30 -12.06
C ARG A 83 36.18 3.82 -12.06
N PHE A 84 35.46 4.45 -12.99
CA PHE A 84 35.33 5.92 -13.00
C PHE A 84 34.55 6.45 -11.80
N LEU A 85 33.57 5.70 -11.32
CA LEU A 85 32.71 6.14 -10.21
C LEU A 85 33.45 6.14 -8.87
N ILE A 86 34.24 5.10 -8.59
CA ILE A 86 34.90 4.91 -7.28
C ILE A 86 36.29 5.57 -7.18
N HIS A 87 36.93 5.88 -8.32
CA HIS A 87 38.26 6.45 -8.30
C HIS A 87 38.28 7.84 -7.62
N PRO A 88 39.14 8.07 -6.63
CA PRO A 88 39.15 9.31 -5.85
C PRO A 88 39.34 10.57 -6.70
N ASP A 89 40.30 10.53 -7.63
CA ASP A 89 40.70 11.68 -8.45
C ASP A 89 39.76 11.94 -9.64
N THR A 90 38.73 11.14 -9.81
CA THR A 90 37.75 11.35 -10.89
C THR A 90 36.90 12.58 -10.59
N ASN A 91 36.83 13.51 -11.55
CA ASN A 91 36.02 14.72 -11.39
C ASN A 91 34.50 14.40 -11.31
N PRO A 92 33.72 15.27 -10.65
CA PRO A 92 32.29 15.02 -10.47
C PRO A 92 31.51 14.82 -11.76
N ASP A 93 31.88 15.53 -12.85
CA ASP A 93 31.21 15.39 -14.13
C ASP A 93 31.41 13.99 -14.76
N THR A 94 32.65 13.47 -14.68
CA THR A 94 32.94 12.10 -15.12
C THR A 94 32.20 11.05 -14.28
N LYS A 95 32.05 11.27 -12.96
CA LYS A 95 31.24 10.39 -12.08
C LYS A 95 29.76 10.41 -12.48
N ARG A 96 29.20 11.57 -12.87
CA ARG A 96 27.83 11.67 -13.39
C ARG A 96 27.61 10.86 -14.66
N TRP A 97 28.56 10.95 -15.61
CA TRP A 97 28.53 10.13 -16.82
C TRP A 97 28.64 8.64 -16.50
N ALA A 98 29.45 8.23 -15.52
CA ALA A 98 29.54 6.85 -15.10
C ALA A 98 28.20 6.31 -14.56
N VAL A 99 27.49 7.11 -13.76
CA VAL A 99 26.14 6.79 -13.28
C VAL A 99 25.14 6.73 -14.43
N GLU A 100 25.23 7.63 -15.41
CA GLU A 100 24.42 7.57 -16.63
C GLU A 100 24.60 6.23 -17.36
N GLY A 101 25.85 5.77 -17.51
CA GLY A 101 26.15 4.45 -18.09
C GLY A 101 25.55 3.30 -17.30
N LEU A 102 25.69 3.33 -15.98
CA LEU A 102 25.13 2.30 -15.09
C LEU A 102 23.60 2.25 -15.14
N SER A 103 22.92 3.39 -15.33
CA SER A 103 21.44 3.42 -15.41
C SER A 103 20.89 2.61 -16.58
N TYR A 104 21.62 2.51 -17.68
CA TYR A 104 21.26 1.64 -18.80
C TYR A 104 21.58 0.17 -18.52
N LEU A 105 22.71 -0.11 -17.87
CA LEU A 105 23.20 -1.49 -17.66
C LEU A 105 22.47 -2.19 -16.52
N THR A 106 21.91 -1.46 -15.55
CA THR A 106 21.13 -2.03 -14.44
C THR A 106 19.76 -2.57 -14.86
N LEU A 107 19.43 -2.58 -16.16
CA LEU A 107 18.34 -3.37 -16.70
C LEU A 107 18.68 -4.86 -16.77
N ASP A 108 19.96 -5.19 -16.79
CA ASP A 108 20.49 -6.56 -16.79
C ASP A 108 20.55 -7.10 -15.36
N ALA A 109 19.97 -8.29 -15.14
CA ALA A 109 19.82 -8.87 -13.82
C ALA A 109 21.18 -9.22 -13.16
N GLU A 110 22.16 -9.69 -13.93
CA GLU A 110 23.51 -9.98 -13.42
C GLU A 110 24.23 -8.68 -12.99
N VAL A 111 24.02 -7.59 -13.72
CA VAL A 111 24.57 -6.27 -13.36
C VAL A 111 23.94 -5.74 -12.08
N LYS A 112 22.61 -5.95 -11.87
CA LYS A 112 21.92 -5.58 -10.63
C LYS A 112 22.57 -6.27 -9.43
N GLU A 113 22.73 -7.59 -9.45
CA GLU A 113 23.32 -8.36 -8.35
C GLU A 113 24.77 -7.90 -8.08
N LYS A 114 25.60 -7.80 -9.15
CA LYS A 114 26.98 -7.38 -9.02
C LYS A 114 27.12 -5.98 -8.41
N LEU A 115 26.23 -5.06 -8.79
CA LEU A 115 26.27 -3.67 -8.30
C LEU A 115 25.85 -3.57 -6.83
N VAL A 116 24.83 -4.34 -6.43
CA VAL A 116 24.33 -4.31 -5.05
C VAL A 116 25.31 -4.94 -4.07
N GLU A 117 26.08 -5.94 -4.49
CA GLU A 117 27.14 -6.53 -3.68
C GLU A 117 28.40 -5.65 -3.56
N ASP A 118 28.54 -4.65 -4.43
CA ASP A 118 29.67 -3.73 -4.41
C ASP A 118 29.47 -2.54 -3.46
N GLN A 119 29.90 -2.69 -2.24
CA GLN A 119 29.80 -1.66 -1.20
C GLN A 119 30.42 -0.33 -1.65
N ALA A 120 31.58 -0.32 -2.31
CA ALA A 120 32.26 0.89 -2.72
C ALA A 120 31.46 1.65 -3.79
N ALA A 121 30.89 0.94 -4.74
CA ALA A 121 30.02 1.52 -5.76
C ALA A 121 28.74 2.09 -5.14
N LEU A 122 28.07 1.36 -4.24
CA LEU A 122 26.86 1.85 -3.56
C LEU A 122 27.13 3.10 -2.74
N ILE A 123 28.22 3.14 -1.96
CA ILE A 123 28.60 4.34 -1.19
C ILE A 123 28.85 5.53 -2.13
N ALA A 124 29.51 5.31 -3.27
CA ALA A 124 29.77 6.36 -4.24
C ALA A 124 28.46 6.87 -4.90
N ILE A 125 27.55 5.99 -5.25
CA ILE A 125 26.21 6.33 -5.80
C ILE A 125 25.42 7.14 -4.76
N MET A 126 25.34 6.67 -3.51
CA MET A 126 24.62 7.37 -2.44
C MET A 126 25.26 8.74 -2.12
N GLY A 127 26.59 8.82 -2.14
CA GLY A 127 27.31 10.08 -1.94
C GLY A 127 27.03 11.09 -3.06
N LEU A 128 27.03 10.63 -4.32
CA LEU A 128 26.69 11.47 -5.46
C LEU A 128 25.23 11.93 -5.40
N ALA A 129 24.30 11.04 -5.06
CA ALA A 129 22.88 11.34 -4.93
C ALA A 129 22.60 12.40 -3.84
N LYS A 130 23.35 12.41 -2.75
CA LYS A 130 23.25 13.44 -1.70
C LYS A 130 23.78 14.80 -2.13
N SER A 131 24.80 14.83 -2.99
CA SER A 131 25.44 16.07 -3.46
C SER A 131 24.80 16.65 -4.72
N GLU A 132 24.12 15.80 -5.51
CA GLU A 132 23.58 16.17 -6.82
C GLU A 132 22.24 16.90 -6.69
N LYS A 133 22.15 18.04 -7.40
CA LYS A 133 20.92 18.85 -7.36
C LYS A 133 20.05 18.67 -8.61
N THR A 134 20.59 18.32 -9.78
CA THR A 134 19.79 18.30 -11.03
C THR A 134 20.28 17.36 -12.12
N SER A 135 21.58 17.35 -12.48
CA SER A 135 22.01 16.81 -13.78
C SER A 135 22.04 15.29 -13.88
N ALA A 136 22.37 14.58 -12.80
CA ALA A 136 22.38 13.11 -12.78
C ALA A 136 21.20 12.50 -12.03
N MET A 137 20.26 13.32 -11.55
CA MET A 137 19.16 12.85 -10.69
C MET A 137 18.33 11.76 -11.35
N TYR A 138 17.99 11.90 -12.62
CA TYR A 138 17.21 10.92 -13.36
C TYR A 138 17.94 9.57 -13.47
N ALA A 139 19.24 9.59 -13.80
CA ALA A 139 20.04 8.38 -13.91
C ALA A 139 20.20 7.67 -12.54
N LEU A 140 20.42 8.44 -11.47
CA LEU A 140 20.50 7.89 -10.10
C LEU A 140 19.21 7.22 -9.68
N VAL A 141 18.06 7.90 -9.88
CA VAL A 141 16.75 7.34 -9.53
C VAL A 141 16.43 6.13 -10.41
N SER A 142 16.82 6.15 -11.70
CA SER A 142 16.65 5.01 -12.61
C SER A 142 17.43 3.78 -12.15
N ILE A 143 18.67 3.94 -11.65
CA ILE A 143 19.44 2.84 -11.05
C ILE A 143 18.66 2.23 -9.89
N PHE A 144 18.14 3.04 -8.96
CA PHE A 144 17.38 2.51 -7.83
C PHE A 144 16.08 1.82 -8.27
N VAL A 145 15.37 2.37 -9.26
CA VAL A 145 14.17 1.74 -9.86
C VAL A 145 14.51 0.37 -10.43
N ASN A 146 15.62 0.27 -11.16
CA ASN A 146 16.06 -1.00 -11.75
C ASN A 146 16.47 -2.00 -10.67
N LEU A 147 17.22 -1.58 -9.66
CA LEU A 147 17.66 -2.46 -8.57
C LEU A 147 16.50 -3.00 -7.72
N CYS A 148 15.44 -2.20 -7.54
CA CYS A 148 14.23 -2.60 -6.82
C CYS A 148 13.17 -3.24 -7.71
N ASN A 149 13.42 -3.45 -9.00
CA ASN A 149 12.42 -3.86 -9.99
C ASN A 149 11.12 -3.03 -9.92
N ALA A 150 11.24 -1.74 -9.58
CA ALA A 150 10.14 -0.81 -9.40
C ALA A 150 9.66 -0.16 -10.71
N TYR A 151 9.95 -0.77 -11.85
CA TYR A 151 9.44 -0.36 -13.15
C TYR A 151 8.02 -0.87 -13.37
N GLU A 152 7.30 -0.22 -14.28
CA GLU A 152 5.94 -0.62 -14.65
C GLU A 152 6.01 -1.96 -15.42
N LYS A 153 5.42 -3.00 -14.83
CA LYS A 153 5.28 -4.27 -15.54
C LYS A 153 4.27 -4.05 -16.66
N GLN A 154 4.67 -4.30 -17.91
CA GLN A 154 3.72 -4.38 -19.01
C GLN A 154 2.96 -5.69 -18.88
N GLU A 155 1.64 -5.64 -18.97
CA GLU A 155 0.85 -6.86 -19.12
C GLU A 155 1.28 -7.56 -20.41
N ILE A 156 1.81 -8.76 -20.25
CA ILE A 156 2.24 -9.57 -21.39
C ILE A 156 0.99 -10.28 -21.90
N ILE A 157 0.47 -9.79 -23.01
CA ILE A 157 -0.64 -10.44 -23.72
C ILE A 157 -0.08 -11.69 -24.42
N PRO A 158 -0.57 -12.91 -24.10
CA PRO A 158 -0.02 -14.16 -24.64
C PRO A 158 0.08 -14.17 -26.18
N GLU A 159 -0.91 -13.62 -26.86
CA GLU A 159 -0.94 -13.52 -28.33
C GLU A 159 0.18 -12.63 -28.87
N MET A 160 0.59 -11.60 -28.13
CA MET A 160 1.72 -10.75 -28.50
C MET A 160 3.07 -11.47 -28.33
N ILE A 161 3.20 -12.39 -27.37
CA ILE A 161 4.38 -13.24 -27.22
C ILE A 161 4.53 -14.14 -28.44
N GLU A 162 3.45 -14.80 -28.88
CA GLU A 162 3.48 -15.67 -30.04
C GLU A 162 3.82 -14.90 -31.31
N LEU A 163 3.23 -13.71 -31.47
CA LEU A 163 3.53 -12.82 -32.61
C LEU A 163 4.98 -12.35 -32.58
N ALA A 164 5.51 -12.01 -31.42
CA ALA A 164 6.91 -11.60 -31.24
C ALA A 164 7.88 -12.78 -31.57
N LYS A 165 7.57 -13.99 -31.08
CA LYS A 165 8.33 -15.20 -31.42
C LYS A 165 8.30 -15.49 -32.93
N PHE A 166 7.13 -15.39 -33.55
CA PHE A 166 6.97 -15.56 -34.98
C PHE A 166 7.75 -14.53 -35.79
N SER A 167 7.76 -13.29 -35.33
CA SER A 167 8.49 -12.16 -35.96
C SER A 167 9.97 -12.12 -35.60
N LYS A 168 10.48 -13.14 -34.88
CA LYS A 168 11.86 -13.20 -34.35
C LYS A 168 12.25 -11.97 -33.51
N CYS A 169 11.26 -11.32 -32.87
CA CYS A 169 11.50 -10.26 -31.93
C CYS A 169 11.90 -10.84 -30.56
N HIS A 170 12.68 -10.06 -29.80
CA HIS A 170 13.04 -10.45 -28.45
C HIS A 170 11.80 -10.45 -27.55
N VAL A 171 11.52 -11.58 -26.91
CA VAL A 171 10.56 -11.69 -25.82
C VAL A 171 11.36 -11.56 -24.54
N PRO A 172 11.04 -10.61 -23.66
CA PRO A 172 11.66 -10.54 -22.34
C PRO A 172 11.38 -11.84 -21.58
N GLU A 173 12.43 -12.57 -21.23
CA GLU A 173 12.34 -13.72 -20.35
C GLU A 173 12.54 -13.24 -18.91
N ASP A 174 11.74 -13.78 -17.98
CA ASP A 174 11.97 -13.57 -16.56
C ASP A 174 13.32 -14.20 -16.19
N HIS A 175 14.15 -13.44 -15.51
CA HIS A 175 15.47 -13.89 -15.10
C HIS A 175 15.41 -14.31 -13.62
N GLU A 176 16.00 -15.47 -13.28
CA GLU A 176 16.02 -16.02 -11.92
C GLU A 176 16.49 -14.98 -10.87
N LEU A 177 17.48 -14.17 -11.20
CA LEU A 177 17.97 -13.09 -10.33
C LEU A 177 16.98 -11.91 -10.17
N ASP A 178 15.86 -11.92 -10.87
CA ASP A 178 14.78 -10.94 -10.70
C ASP A 178 13.56 -11.51 -9.94
N ASP A 179 13.70 -12.71 -9.39
CA ASP A 179 12.72 -13.30 -8.48
C ASP A 179 12.61 -12.48 -7.19
N VAL A 180 11.47 -12.62 -6.53
CA VAL A 180 11.08 -11.79 -5.36
C VAL A 180 12.16 -11.80 -4.27
N ASP A 181 12.78 -12.94 -4.00
CA ASP A 181 13.79 -13.08 -2.94
C ASP A 181 15.05 -12.27 -3.25
N PHE A 182 15.52 -12.29 -4.51
CA PHE A 182 16.64 -11.46 -4.93
C PHE A 182 16.30 -9.97 -4.88
N VAL A 183 15.09 -9.59 -5.33
CA VAL A 183 14.63 -8.20 -5.25
C VAL A 183 14.57 -7.72 -3.80
N ASN A 184 14.02 -8.51 -2.90
CA ASN A 184 13.92 -8.19 -1.47
C ASN A 184 15.32 -8.02 -0.84
N LYS A 185 16.25 -8.93 -1.15
CA LYS A 185 17.67 -8.82 -0.72
C LYS A 185 18.30 -7.51 -1.20
N ARG A 186 18.08 -7.13 -2.47
CA ARG A 186 18.57 -5.86 -3.03
C ARG A 186 17.99 -4.66 -2.31
N ILE A 187 16.68 -4.66 -2.05
CA ILE A 187 16.01 -3.57 -1.30
C ILE A 187 16.60 -3.44 0.10
N MET A 188 16.78 -4.55 0.82
CA MET A 188 17.37 -4.55 2.16
C MET A 188 18.78 -3.95 2.16
N LEU A 189 19.62 -4.33 1.19
CA LEU A 189 20.97 -3.78 1.06
C LEU A 189 20.96 -2.28 0.75
N LEU A 190 20.09 -1.83 -0.17
CA LEU A 190 19.93 -0.40 -0.47
C LEU A 190 19.49 0.40 0.77
N CYS A 191 18.56 -0.12 1.55
CA CYS A 191 18.13 0.51 2.80
C CYS A 191 19.29 0.58 3.79
N LYS A 192 20.06 -0.48 3.98
CA LYS A 192 21.26 -0.50 4.82
C LYS A 192 22.29 0.59 4.43
N TYR A 193 22.42 0.89 3.13
CA TYR A 193 23.29 1.96 2.63
C TYR A 193 22.63 3.34 2.58
N GLY A 194 21.39 3.47 3.08
CA GLY A 194 20.73 4.77 3.32
C GLY A 194 19.94 5.31 2.14
N VAL A 195 19.42 4.48 1.25
CA VAL A 195 18.59 4.90 0.10
C VAL A 195 17.37 5.70 0.53
N ILE A 196 16.74 5.37 1.67
CA ILE A 196 15.56 6.09 2.19
C ILE A 196 15.88 7.58 2.39
N THR A 197 17.00 7.89 3.04
CA THR A 197 17.43 9.30 3.25
C THR A 197 17.67 10.00 1.92
N VAL A 198 18.26 9.32 0.96
CA VAL A 198 18.48 9.84 -0.41
C VAL A 198 17.13 10.12 -1.08
N LEU A 199 16.18 9.20 -1.05
CA LEU A 199 14.85 9.37 -1.65
C LEU A 199 14.08 10.55 -1.02
N VAL A 200 14.13 10.70 0.30
CA VAL A 200 13.55 11.84 1.03
C VAL A 200 14.17 13.18 0.57
N GLN A 201 15.47 13.20 0.28
CA GLN A 201 16.13 14.41 -0.23
C GLN A 201 15.73 14.67 -1.69
N LEU A 202 15.77 13.66 -2.55
CA LEU A 202 15.47 13.77 -3.99
C LEU A 202 13.98 14.04 -4.26
N SER A 203 13.06 13.67 -3.35
CA SER A 203 11.61 13.92 -3.50
C SER A 203 11.25 15.40 -3.56
N LYS A 204 12.17 16.30 -3.16
CA LYS A 204 12.01 17.76 -3.23
C LYS A 204 12.20 18.32 -4.66
N THR A 205 12.43 17.48 -5.65
CA THR A 205 12.57 17.88 -7.06
C THR A 205 11.27 18.49 -7.61
N GLU A 206 11.40 19.38 -8.59
CA GLU A 206 10.24 19.90 -9.35
C GLU A 206 9.83 18.98 -10.51
N SER A 207 10.68 18.02 -10.90
CA SER A 207 10.40 17.12 -12.03
C SER A 207 9.33 16.09 -11.66
N LEU A 208 8.18 16.17 -12.31
CA LEU A 208 7.07 15.24 -12.11
C LEU A 208 7.45 13.78 -12.44
N ASN A 209 8.27 13.58 -13.46
CA ASN A 209 8.73 12.23 -13.84
C ASN A 209 9.61 11.63 -12.74
N ILE A 210 10.51 12.41 -12.16
CA ILE A 210 11.36 11.93 -11.05
C ILE A 210 10.52 11.70 -9.79
N LYS A 211 9.55 12.57 -9.49
CA LYS A 211 8.59 12.36 -8.39
C LYS A 211 7.85 11.02 -8.54
N GLU A 212 7.40 10.69 -9.76
CA GLU A 212 6.73 9.42 -10.04
C GLU A 212 7.65 8.21 -9.77
N LEU A 213 8.89 8.26 -10.27
CA LEU A 213 9.86 7.20 -10.02
C LEU A 213 10.19 7.02 -8.53
N ILE A 214 10.32 8.12 -7.79
CA ILE A 214 10.54 8.09 -6.33
C ILE A 214 9.32 7.50 -5.60
N SER A 215 8.09 7.83 -6.04
CA SER A 215 6.87 7.24 -5.49
C SER A 215 6.84 5.72 -5.67
N ARG A 216 7.22 5.22 -6.87
CA ARG A 216 7.35 3.79 -7.15
C ARG A 216 8.39 3.11 -6.27
N LEU A 217 9.53 3.77 -6.05
CA LEU A 217 10.60 3.27 -5.19
C LEU A 217 10.13 3.13 -3.74
N PHE A 218 9.50 4.16 -3.18
CA PHE A 218 8.93 4.06 -1.84
C PHE A 218 7.91 2.94 -1.74
N ASN A 219 7.05 2.78 -2.78
CA ASN A 219 6.07 1.72 -2.79
C ASN A 219 6.70 0.32 -2.83
N ALA A 220 7.74 0.13 -3.65
CA ALA A 220 8.50 -1.12 -3.70
C ALA A 220 9.22 -1.42 -2.38
N ILE A 221 9.84 -0.41 -1.75
CA ILE A 221 10.51 -0.54 -0.45
C ILE A 221 9.49 -0.90 0.65
N CYS A 222 8.32 -0.26 0.66
CA CYS A 222 7.27 -0.50 1.65
C CYS A 222 6.52 -1.84 1.48
N VAL A 223 6.84 -2.63 0.44
CA VAL A 223 6.41 -4.05 0.37
C VAL A 223 6.95 -4.81 1.59
N LEU A 224 8.18 -4.52 2.02
CA LEU A 224 8.84 -5.15 3.16
C LEU A 224 8.35 -4.54 4.50
N PRO A 225 7.60 -5.30 5.33
CA PRO A 225 7.06 -4.77 6.59
C PRO A 225 8.13 -4.26 7.55
N GLU A 226 9.28 -4.92 7.63
CA GLU A 226 10.41 -4.60 8.50
C GLU A 226 11.05 -3.23 8.20
N ILE A 227 10.92 -2.73 6.97
CA ILE A 227 11.51 -1.44 6.54
C ILE A 227 10.55 -0.27 6.78
N ARG A 228 9.24 -0.51 6.88
CA ARG A 228 8.23 0.56 7.00
C ARG A 228 8.49 1.50 8.18
N GLY A 229 8.95 0.93 9.31
CA GLY A 229 9.33 1.71 10.49
C GLY A 229 10.50 2.66 10.23
N GLU A 230 11.49 2.22 9.47
CA GLU A 230 12.64 3.05 9.10
C GLU A 230 12.24 4.17 8.13
N VAL A 231 11.38 3.88 7.14
CA VAL A 231 10.81 4.89 6.23
C VAL A 231 10.08 5.98 7.03
N ALA A 232 9.25 5.59 8.00
CA ALA A 232 8.54 6.52 8.87
C ALA A 232 9.50 7.40 9.69
N LYS A 233 10.53 6.79 10.31
CA LYS A 233 11.53 7.46 11.16
C LYS A 233 12.37 8.45 10.39
N LEU A 234 12.78 8.13 9.16
CA LEU A 234 13.66 8.95 8.33
C LEU A 234 12.94 10.05 7.54
N GLY A 235 11.65 10.28 7.79
CA GLY A 235 10.88 11.37 7.18
C GLY A 235 10.16 10.99 5.89
N GLY A 236 10.12 9.72 5.53
CA GLY A 236 9.45 9.20 4.33
C GLY A 236 7.96 9.54 4.28
N ILE A 237 7.25 9.52 5.42
CA ILE A 237 5.82 9.87 5.47
C ILE A 237 5.57 11.30 4.95
N LYS A 238 6.38 12.27 5.37
CA LYS A 238 6.24 13.65 4.89
C LYS A 238 6.46 13.72 3.38
N SER A 239 7.52 13.09 2.88
CA SER A 239 7.80 13.05 1.44
C SER A 239 6.70 12.36 0.65
N LEU A 240 6.16 11.24 1.16
CA LEU A 240 5.07 10.52 0.53
C LEU A 240 3.77 11.32 0.49
N LEU A 241 3.43 12.07 1.55
CA LEU A 241 2.27 12.98 1.53
C LEU A 241 2.43 14.09 0.49
N GLU A 242 3.61 14.69 0.37
CA GLU A 242 3.91 15.67 -0.68
C GLU A 242 3.80 15.06 -2.09
N LEU A 243 4.32 13.85 -2.29
CA LEU A 243 4.22 13.11 -3.56
C LEU A 243 2.77 12.73 -3.89
N ALA A 244 1.99 12.27 -2.92
CA ALA A 244 0.57 11.96 -3.08
C ALA A 244 -0.27 13.20 -3.41
N HIS A 245 0.17 14.39 -2.99
CA HIS A 245 -0.51 15.64 -3.30
C HIS A 245 -0.09 16.22 -4.66
N SER A 246 1.20 16.27 -4.96
CA SER A 246 1.77 17.04 -6.07
C SER A 246 2.32 16.22 -7.24
N GLY A 247 2.26 14.88 -7.18
CA GLY A 247 2.77 13.98 -8.20
C GLY A 247 1.87 13.85 -9.44
N THR A 248 2.32 13.05 -10.42
CA THR A 248 1.46 12.56 -11.52
C THR A 248 0.35 11.66 -10.97
N PRO A 249 -0.74 11.40 -11.70
CA PRO A 249 -1.78 10.46 -11.26
C PRO A 249 -1.22 9.10 -10.84
N LYS A 250 -0.29 8.53 -11.61
CA LYS A 250 0.40 7.27 -11.27
C LYS A 250 1.27 7.42 -10.02
N GLY A 251 2.05 8.49 -9.93
CA GLY A 251 2.90 8.77 -8.76
C GLY A 251 2.09 8.97 -7.48
N LYS A 252 0.97 9.69 -7.54
CA LYS A 252 0.04 9.85 -6.41
C LYS A 252 -0.48 8.51 -5.91
N ARG A 253 -0.90 7.63 -6.80
CA ARG A 253 -1.40 6.29 -6.49
C ARG A 253 -0.31 5.45 -5.79
N GLN A 254 0.90 5.44 -6.33
CA GLN A 254 2.03 4.71 -5.75
C GLN A 254 2.43 5.25 -4.36
N ALA A 255 2.48 6.57 -4.20
CA ALA A 255 2.77 7.20 -2.91
C ALA A 255 1.68 6.92 -1.87
N SER A 256 0.40 6.95 -2.28
CA SER A 256 -0.73 6.63 -1.42
C SER A 256 -0.69 5.18 -0.95
N GLN A 257 -0.34 4.24 -1.82
CA GLN A 257 -0.20 2.83 -1.47
C GLN A 257 0.96 2.60 -0.48
N ALA A 258 2.10 3.25 -0.69
CA ALA A 258 3.21 3.20 0.27
C ALA A 258 2.80 3.74 1.66
N LEU A 259 2.04 4.85 1.70
CA LEU A 259 1.48 5.37 2.95
C LEU A 259 0.52 4.38 3.61
N ALA A 260 -0.36 3.73 2.83
CA ALA A 260 -1.29 2.73 3.34
C ALA A 260 -0.55 1.55 3.98
N ARG A 261 0.49 1.01 3.33
CA ARG A 261 1.36 -0.05 3.87
C ARG A 261 2.00 0.33 5.20
N ILE A 262 2.45 1.58 5.35
CA ILE A 262 2.96 2.09 6.62
C ILE A 262 1.84 2.15 7.66
N GLY A 263 0.66 2.67 7.29
CA GLY A 263 -0.51 2.83 8.17
C GLY A 263 -1.12 1.51 8.65
N ILE A 264 -0.92 0.42 7.92
CA ILE A 264 -1.32 -0.93 8.35
C ILE A 264 -0.38 -1.48 9.43
N SER A 265 0.92 -1.23 9.30
CA SER A 265 1.94 -1.93 10.10
C SER A 265 2.32 -1.21 11.38
N ILE A 266 2.12 0.10 11.44
CA ILE A 266 2.57 0.94 12.55
C ILE A 266 1.37 1.69 13.10
N ASN A 267 1.26 1.75 14.43
CA ASN A 267 0.20 2.54 15.06
C ASN A 267 0.16 3.95 14.46
N PRO A 268 -0.98 4.39 13.90
CA PRO A 268 -1.11 5.70 13.27
C PRO A 268 -0.76 6.87 14.18
N GLU A 269 -1.02 6.77 15.49
CA GLU A 269 -0.67 7.81 16.47
C GLU A 269 0.84 8.05 16.55
N VAL A 270 1.63 7.01 16.26
CA VAL A 270 3.10 7.06 16.27
C VAL A 270 3.63 7.52 14.91
N SER A 271 3.11 6.96 13.83
CA SER A 271 3.61 7.16 12.47
C SER A 271 3.09 8.42 11.81
N PHE A 272 1.80 8.73 11.97
CA PHE A 272 1.11 9.87 11.36
C PHE A 272 0.72 10.93 12.39
N LYS A 273 1.71 11.48 13.08
CA LYS A 273 1.46 12.45 14.15
C LYS A 273 0.56 13.60 13.71
N GLU A 274 -0.48 13.88 14.52
CA GLU A 274 -1.35 15.06 14.43
C GLU A 274 -1.92 15.32 13.02
N GLN A 275 -1.48 16.39 12.39
CA GLN A 275 -1.96 16.85 11.09
C GLN A 275 -1.76 15.83 9.97
N ARG A 276 -0.70 15.02 10.02
CA ARG A 276 -0.44 14.02 8.99
C ARG A 276 -1.47 12.89 8.95
N CYS A 277 -2.10 12.56 10.09
CA CYS A 277 -3.25 11.67 10.12
C CYS A 277 -4.38 12.21 9.23
N LEU A 278 -4.68 13.50 9.32
CA LEU A 278 -5.74 14.14 8.54
C LEU A 278 -5.37 14.25 7.06
N GLU A 279 -4.12 14.53 6.76
CA GLU A 279 -3.60 14.64 5.38
C GLU A 279 -3.60 13.30 4.65
N SER A 280 -3.42 12.17 5.36
CA SER A 280 -3.40 10.82 4.76
C SER A 280 -4.78 10.28 4.38
N VAL A 281 -5.88 10.83 4.94
CA VAL A 281 -7.25 10.38 4.65
C VAL A 281 -7.57 10.46 3.16
N ARG A 282 -7.30 11.60 2.51
CA ARG A 282 -7.58 11.78 1.08
C ARG A 282 -6.77 10.84 0.18
N PRO A 283 -5.45 10.65 0.36
CA PRO A 283 -4.67 9.62 -0.31
C PRO A 283 -5.27 8.21 -0.20
N PHE A 284 -5.71 7.81 0.99
CA PHE A 284 -6.29 6.47 1.19
C PHE A 284 -7.66 6.33 0.52
N LEU A 285 -8.55 7.31 0.66
CA LEU A 285 -9.85 7.31 -0.04
C LEU A 285 -9.68 7.28 -1.57
N GLY A 286 -8.62 7.92 -2.09
CA GLY A 286 -8.30 7.88 -3.52
C GLY A 286 -7.92 6.49 -4.04
N LEU A 287 -7.47 5.59 -3.18
CA LEU A 287 -7.18 4.20 -3.54
C LEU A 287 -8.44 3.30 -3.53
N LEU A 288 -9.58 3.77 -3.03
CA LEU A 288 -10.85 3.06 -3.10
C LEU A 288 -11.58 3.27 -4.44
N HIS A 289 -10.90 3.84 -5.44
CA HIS A 289 -11.46 4.03 -6.77
C HIS A 289 -11.52 2.71 -7.55
N PRO A 290 -12.56 2.46 -8.39
CA PRO A 290 -12.68 1.23 -9.18
C PRO A 290 -11.50 0.93 -10.12
N ASP A 291 -10.78 1.96 -10.59
CA ASP A 291 -9.57 1.79 -11.41
C ASP A 291 -8.35 1.29 -10.62
N CYS A 292 -8.46 1.20 -9.29
CA CYS A 292 -7.41 0.65 -8.45
C CYS A 292 -7.55 -0.88 -8.35
N THR A 293 -6.43 -1.55 -8.09
CA THR A 293 -6.44 -3.01 -7.91
C THR A 293 -7.08 -3.40 -6.58
N ALA A 294 -7.59 -4.62 -6.47
CA ALA A 294 -8.14 -5.15 -5.22
C ALA A 294 -7.13 -5.08 -4.05
N LEU A 295 -5.83 -5.24 -4.34
CA LEU A 295 -4.77 -5.09 -3.32
C LEU A 295 -4.67 -3.65 -2.83
N GLU A 296 -4.72 -2.66 -3.72
CA GLU A 296 -4.69 -1.24 -3.33
C GLU A 296 -5.94 -0.85 -2.54
N ASN A 297 -7.11 -1.33 -2.95
CA ASN A 297 -8.35 -1.12 -2.20
C ASN A 297 -8.25 -1.73 -0.79
N PHE A 298 -7.75 -2.97 -0.68
CA PHE A 298 -7.60 -3.66 0.60
C PHE A 298 -6.60 -2.95 1.53
N GLU A 299 -5.41 -2.61 1.02
CA GLU A 299 -4.39 -1.90 1.80
C GLU A 299 -4.91 -0.52 2.27
N ALA A 300 -5.63 0.19 1.41
CA ALA A 300 -6.25 1.47 1.77
C ALA A 300 -7.34 1.31 2.83
N MET A 301 -8.22 0.31 2.70
CA MET A 301 -9.30 0.05 3.64
C MET A 301 -8.76 -0.31 5.03
N MET A 302 -7.72 -1.15 5.10
CA MET A 302 -7.04 -1.49 6.35
C MET A 302 -6.39 -0.25 7.00
N ALA A 303 -5.74 0.59 6.21
CA ALA A 303 -5.16 1.83 6.70
C ALA A 303 -6.25 2.79 7.22
N LEU A 304 -7.37 2.95 6.51
CA LEU A 304 -8.50 3.76 6.95
C LEU A 304 -9.14 3.19 8.22
N CYS A 305 -9.25 1.88 8.34
CA CYS A 305 -9.73 1.21 9.55
C CYS A 305 -8.87 1.60 10.77
N ASN A 306 -7.54 1.49 10.63
CA ASN A 306 -6.61 1.90 11.67
C ASN A 306 -6.69 3.40 11.97
N MET A 307 -6.85 4.26 10.95
CA MET A 307 -7.03 5.70 11.14
C MET A 307 -8.33 6.04 11.87
N ALA A 308 -9.44 5.37 11.53
CA ALA A 308 -10.74 5.59 12.16
C ALA A 308 -10.73 5.23 13.66
N SER A 309 -9.86 4.32 14.10
CA SER A 309 -9.70 3.96 15.51
C SER A 309 -9.03 5.05 16.36
N VAL A 310 -8.25 5.97 15.76
CA VAL A 310 -7.40 6.92 16.47
C VAL A 310 -8.22 7.92 17.32
N ASN A 311 -9.07 8.72 16.71
CA ASN A 311 -9.88 9.72 17.41
C ASN A 311 -11.01 10.30 16.55
N GLU A 312 -11.90 11.06 17.21
CA GLU A 312 -13.06 11.68 16.57
C GLU A 312 -12.69 12.66 15.44
N ARG A 313 -11.59 13.38 15.57
CA ARG A 313 -11.13 14.34 14.54
C ARG A 313 -10.78 13.65 13.22
N VAL A 314 -10.20 12.46 13.30
CA VAL A 314 -9.89 11.65 12.11
C VAL A 314 -11.16 11.06 11.50
N ARG A 315 -12.07 10.50 12.33
CA ARG A 315 -13.37 10.00 11.85
C ARG A 315 -14.16 11.09 11.14
N LYS A 316 -14.25 12.28 11.74
CA LYS A 316 -14.88 13.43 11.11
C LYS A 316 -14.22 13.80 9.78
N LYS A 317 -12.88 13.78 9.70
CA LYS A 317 -12.17 14.05 8.45
C LYS A 317 -12.51 13.02 7.35
N ILE A 318 -12.67 11.74 7.70
CA ILE A 318 -13.12 10.71 6.77
C ILE A 318 -14.52 11.02 6.25
N LEU A 319 -15.44 11.40 7.13
CA LEU A 319 -16.82 11.80 6.77
C LEU A 319 -16.85 13.04 5.86
N ASP A 320 -16.17 14.10 6.27
CA ASP A 320 -16.12 15.38 5.53
C ASP A 320 -15.48 15.23 4.14
N THR A 321 -14.67 14.20 3.95
CA THR A 321 -14.05 13.89 2.66
C THR A 321 -14.90 12.91 1.81
N GLY A 322 -16.08 12.52 2.27
CA GLY A 322 -16.98 11.61 1.57
C GLY A 322 -16.61 10.14 1.69
N GLY A 323 -15.88 9.77 2.76
CA GLY A 323 -15.38 8.40 2.94
C GLY A 323 -16.46 7.38 3.29
N LEU A 324 -17.52 7.78 4.03
CA LEU A 324 -18.53 6.82 4.49
C LEU A 324 -19.20 6.04 3.35
N PRO A 325 -19.76 6.68 2.29
CA PRO A 325 -20.38 5.93 1.19
C PRO A 325 -19.39 5.07 0.40
N LEU A 326 -18.12 5.51 0.29
CA LEU A 326 -17.08 4.69 -0.35
C LEU A 326 -16.76 3.43 0.46
N ILE A 327 -16.62 3.55 1.78
CA ILE A 327 -16.38 2.39 2.66
C ILE A 327 -17.60 1.47 2.64
N GLU A 328 -18.80 2.02 2.71
CA GLU A 328 -20.06 1.28 2.70
C GLU A 328 -20.22 0.42 1.43
N SER A 329 -19.80 0.91 0.27
CA SER A 329 -19.90 0.14 -0.98
C SER A 329 -19.13 -1.19 -0.94
N TYR A 330 -18.05 -1.26 -0.16
CA TYR A 330 -17.26 -2.48 0.01
C TYR A 330 -17.84 -3.48 1.01
N LEU A 331 -18.92 -3.15 1.75
CA LEU A 331 -19.62 -4.10 2.63
C LEU A 331 -20.27 -5.26 1.85
N PHE A 332 -20.52 -5.06 0.56
CA PHE A 332 -21.21 -6.03 -0.33
C PHE A 332 -20.31 -6.51 -1.47
N GLU A 333 -18.99 -6.25 -1.35
CA GLU A 333 -18.02 -6.69 -2.35
C GLU A 333 -17.93 -8.24 -2.36
N GLU A 334 -17.72 -8.84 -3.52
CA GLU A 334 -17.56 -10.29 -3.65
C GLU A 334 -16.32 -10.81 -2.93
N HIS A 335 -15.27 -9.99 -2.90
CA HIS A 335 -14.01 -10.36 -2.28
C HIS A 335 -14.08 -10.28 -0.75
N GLN A 336 -14.07 -11.44 -0.08
CA GLN A 336 -14.22 -11.60 1.37
C GLN A 336 -13.31 -10.68 2.20
N MET A 337 -12.02 -10.55 1.84
CA MET A 337 -11.08 -9.71 2.58
C MET A 337 -11.43 -8.22 2.53
N LEU A 338 -12.01 -7.76 1.40
CA LEU A 338 -12.49 -6.39 1.27
C LEU A 338 -13.73 -6.14 2.11
N ARG A 339 -14.69 -7.09 2.12
CA ARG A 339 -15.86 -7.03 3.02
C ARG A 339 -15.44 -6.94 4.48
N ARG A 340 -14.54 -7.81 4.94
CA ARG A 340 -13.99 -7.77 6.31
C ARG A 340 -13.42 -6.41 6.67
N ALA A 341 -12.49 -5.93 5.84
CA ALA A 341 -11.80 -4.67 6.09
C ALA A 341 -12.80 -3.48 6.12
N SER A 342 -13.80 -3.50 5.23
CA SER A 342 -14.87 -2.50 5.19
C SER A 342 -15.73 -2.56 6.45
N ALA A 343 -16.19 -3.75 6.87
CA ALA A 343 -17.01 -3.93 8.07
C ALA A 343 -16.27 -3.47 9.33
N GLN A 344 -14.99 -3.80 9.46
CA GLN A 344 -14.15 -3.34 10.58
C GLN A 344 -13.96 -1.81 10.57
N CYS A 345 -13.70 -1.23 9.40
CA CYS A 345 -13.58 0.22 9.25
C CYS A 345 -14.89 0.93 9.59
N PHE A 346 -16.00 0.40 9.11
CA PHE A 346 -17.33 0.92 9.40
C PHE A 346 -17.63 0.88 10.90
N THR A 347 -17.28 -0.22 11.58
CA THR A 347 -17.43 -0.36 13.04
C THR A 347 -16.66 0.73 13.80
N ASN A 348 -15.42 1.03 13.38
CA ASN A 348 -14.66 2.13 13.98
C ASN A 348 -15.28 3.50 13.70
N LEU A 349 -15.87 3.71 12.52
CA LEU A 349 -16.60 4.94 12.20
C LEU A 349 -17.87 5.11 13.03
N MET A 350 -18.54 4.01 13.41
CA MET A 350 -19.73 4.05 14.29
C MET A 350 -19.46 4.65 15.68
N MET A 351 -18.19 4.76 16.08
CA MET A 351 -17.83 5.50 17.29
C MET A 351 -18.05 7.02 17.17
N SER A 352 -18.31 7.53 15.96
CA SER A 352 -18.61 8.93 15.71
C SER A 352 -20.11 9.22 15.88
N HIS A 353 -20.42 10.25 16.66
CA HIS A 353 -21.80 10.70 16.83
C HIS A 353 -22.46 11.15 15.50
N ASP A 354 -21.65 11.73 14.58
CA ASP A 354 -22.16 12.14 13.28
C ASP A 354 -22.55 10.94 12.41
N VAL A 355 -21.82 9.81 12.51
CA VAL A 355 -22.21 8.54 11.84
C VAL A 355 -23.50 8.01 12.43
N ILE A 356 -23.65 8.01 13.76
CA ILE A 356 -24.89 7.56 14.44
C ILE A 356 -26.09 8.37 13.94
N LYS A 357 -25.97 9.70 13.81
CA LYS A 357 -27.03 10.56 13.25
C LYS A 357 -27.40 10.17 11.81
N ILE A 358 -26.40 9.79 10.98
CA ILE A 358 -26.69 9.31 9.63
C ILE A 358 -27.49 8.02 9.69
N ILE A 359 -27.11 7.08 10.56
CA ILE A 359 -27.84 5.80 10.74
C ILE A 359 -29.27 6.00 11.27
N GLU A 360 -29.50 6.99 12.12
CA GLU A 360 -30.84 7.38 12.62
C GLU A 360 -31.78 7.85 11.52
N GLY A 361 -31.26 8.35 10.41
CA GLY A 361 -32.03 8.88 9.30
C GLY A 361 -32.88 7.82 8.57
N GLU A 362 -33.71 8.25 7.63
CA GLU A 362 -34.52 7.34 6.79
C GLU A 362 -33.63 6.65 5.75
N ASN A 363 -33.06 5.53 6.12
CA ASN A 363 -32.20 4.67 5.30
C ASN A 363 -32.20 3.24 5.85
N ASP A 364 -31.72 2.29 5.04
CA ASP A 364 -31.64 0.87 5.41
C ASP A 364 -30.29 0.45 6.02
N LYS A 365 -29.39 1.38 6.34
CA LYS A 365 -28.02 1.06 6.76
C LYS A 365 -27.97 0.17 8.01
N LEU A 366 -28.80 0.46 9.02
CA LEU A 366 -28.88 -0.35 10.24
C LEU A 366 -29.38 -1.77 9.92
N LYS A 367 -30.41 -1.88 9.07
CA LYS A 367 -30.94 -3.16 8.60
C LYS A 367 -29.85 -3.96 7.87
N MET A 368 -29.13 -3.33 6.97
CA MET A 368 -28.05 -3.96 6.21
C MET A 368 -26.95 -4.48 7.12
N LEU A 369 -26.52 -3.69 8.12
CA LEU A 369 -25.53 -4.12 9.11
C LEU A 369 -26.05 -5.28 9.98
N PHE A 370 -27.32 -5.26 10.35
CA PHE A 370 -27.93 -6.32 11.14
C PHE A 370 -28.02 -7.64 10.36
N LEU A 371 -28.38 -7.59 9.06
CA LEU A 371 -28.34 -8.76 8.17
C LEU A 371 -26.90 -9.25 7.96
N LEU A 372 -25.93 -8.34 7.81
CA LEU A 372 -24.53 -8.70 7.65
C LEU A 372 -23.94 -9.36 8.90
N SER A 373 -24.57 -9.20 10.07
CA SER A 373 -24.16 -9.89 11.30
C SER A 373 -24.50 -11.38 11.31
N GLU A 374 -25.26 -11.87 10.33
CA GLU A 374 -25.59 -13.29 10.10
C GLU A 374 -24.76 -13.91 8.96
N GLU A 375 -23.80 -13.17 8.38
CA GLU A 375 -22.93 -13.65 7.31
C GLU A 375 -22.09 -14.86 7.76
N GLU A 376 -21.81 -15.79 6.86
CA GLU A 376 -21.00 -16.99 7.13
C GLU A 376 -19.57 -16.64 7.54
N ASP A 377 -19.03 -15.54 7.01
CA ASP A 377 -17.70 -15.05 7.39
C ASP A 377 -17.72 -14.45 8.78
N GLU A 378 -17.16 -15.18 9.75
CA GLU A 378 -17.18 -14.84 11.17
C GLU A 378 -16.57 -13.46 11.48
N ASP A 379 -15.51 -13.04 10.77
CA ASP A 379 -14.88 -11.74 10.99
C ASP A 379 -15.78 -10.58 10.50
N THR A 380 -16.45 -10.78 9.37
CA THR A 380 -17.41 -9.81 8.82
C THR A 380 -18.64 -9.70 9.72
N SER A 381 -19.25 -10.85 10.08
CA SER A 381 -20.44 -10.88 10.93
C SER A 381 -20.16 -10.31 12.32
N LEU A 382 -19.01 -10.63 12.88
CA LEU A 382 -18.57 -10.06 14.16
C LEU A 382 -18.41 -8.54 14.08
N ALA A 383 -17.76 -8.00 13.05
CA ALA A 383 -17.62 -6.56 12.87
C ALA A 383 -19.00 -5.88 12.71
N ALA A 384 -19.88 -6.43 11.88
CA ALA A 384 -21.22 -5.90 11.67
C ALA A 384 -22.06 -5.89 12.96
N ALA A 385 -22.05 -6.99 13.73
CA ALA A 385 -22.70 -7.05 15.05
C ALA A 385 -22.15 -5.98 16.01
N GLY A 386 -20.83 -5.73 15.97
CA GLY A 386 -20.20 -4.66 16.72
C GLY A 386 -20.71 -3.27 16.33
N ALA A 387 -20.83 -3.01 15.04
CA ALA A 387 -21.40 -1.76 14.53
C ALA A 387 -22.86 -1.56 14.99
N VAL A 388 -23.70 -2.60 14.90
CA VAL A 388 -25.08 -2.57 15.41
C VAL A 388 -25.11 -2.30 16.91
N ALA A 389 -24.27 -3.01 17.70
CA ALA A 389 -24.20 -2.81 19.15
C ALA A 389 -23.84 -1.36 19.52
N ILE A 390 -22.88 -0.74 18.83
CA ILE A 390 -22.50 0.65 19.02
C ILE A 390 -23.69 1.58 18.66
N ALA A 391 -24.37 1.33 17.54
CA ALA A 391 -25.50 2.16 17.11
C ALA A 391 -26.64 2.17 18.13
N VAL A 392 -27.10 1.00 18.59
CA VAL A 392 -28.21 0.89 19.53
C VAL A 392 -27.83 1.34 20.94
N SER A 393 -26.56 1.19 21.35
CA SER A 393 -26.10 1.70 22.64
C SER A 393 -26.04 3.23 22.72
N ASN A 394 -25.93 3.90 21.58
CA ASN A 394 -25.78 5.36 21.50
C ASN A 394 -27.04 6.07 21.00
N SER A 395 -28.09 5.33 20.56
CA SER A 395 -29.30 5.94 19.98
C SER A 395 -30.55 5.11 20.22
N THR A 396 -31.51 5.68 20.94
CA THR A 396 -32.84 5.11 21.11
C THR A 396 -33.62 5.01 19.78
N LYS A 397 -33.37 5.92 18.83
CA LYS A 397 -33.94 5.82 17.48
C LYS A 397 -33.42 4.61 16.71
N CYS A 398 -32.14 4.27 16.87
CA CYS A 398 -31.58 3.03 16.30
C CYS A 398 -32.24 1.79 16.92
N CYS A 399 -32.50 1.78 18.23
CA CYS A 399 -33.26 0.70 18.89
C CYS A 399 -34.65 0.57 18.29
N GLN A 400 -35.38 1.67 18.14
CA GLN A 400 -36.72 1.67 17.54
C GLN A 400 -36.72 1.22 16.07
N LYS A 401 -35.68 1.60 15.30
CA LYS A 401 -35.50 1.12 13.91
C LYS A 401 -35.27 -0.38 13.84
N LEU A 402 -34.41 -0.91 14.72
CA LEU A 402 -34.10 -2.35 14.76
C LEU A 402 -35.34 -3.16 15.10
N MET A 403 -36.15 -2.73 16.08
CA MET A 403 -37.39 -3.37 16.48
C MET A 403 -38.50 -3.36 15.42
N LYS A 404 -38.38 -2.54 14.37
CA LYS A 404 -39.29 -2.51 13.23
C LYS A 404 -38.94 -3.54 12.14
N LEU A 405 -37.79 -4.18 12.24
CA LEU A 405 -37.39 -5.22 11.28
C LEU A 405 -38.23 -6.48 11.54
N ASN A 406 -38.68 -7.14 10.48
CA ASN A 406 -39.55 -8.31 10.61
C ASN A 406 -38.86 -9.51 11.26
N ASN A 407 -37.53 -9.65 11.11
CA ASN A 407 -36.74 -10.78 11.59
C ASN A 407 -35.88 -10.44 12.81
N TRP A 408 -36.14 -9.32 13.52
CA TRP A 408 -35.29 -8.87 14.63
C TRP A 408 -35.12 -9.92 15.74
N GLU A 409 -36.19 -10.66 16.02
CA GLU A 409 -36.24 -11.70 17.07
C GLU A 409 -35.36 -12.89 16.71
N GLU A 410 -35.54 -13.45 15.51
CA GLU A 410 -34.81 -14.62 15.04
C GLU A 410 -33.31 -14.30 14.93
N SER A 411 -32.98 -13.17 14.35
CA SER A 411 -31.60 -12.71 14.21
C SER A 411 -30.94 -12.48 15.59
N LEU A 412 -31.59 -11.78 16.51
CA LEU A 412 -31.04 -11.54 17.84
C LEU A 412 -30.87 -12.84 18.61
N LYS A 413 -31.82 -13.77 18.52
CA LYS A 413 -31.73 -15.08 19.14
C LYS A 413 -30.55 -15.89 18.59
N ALA A 414 -30.37 -15.90 17.26
CA ALA A 414 -29.23 -16.55 16.60
C ALA A 414 -27.87 -15.99 17.09
N LEU A 415 -27.76 -14.67 17.20
CA LEU A 415 -26.55 -14.02 17.70
C LEU A 415 -26.27 -14.33 19.20
N LEU A 416 -27.31 -14.38 20.05
CA LEU A 416 -27.21 -14.76 21.46
C LEU A 416 -26.80 -16.21 21.66
N ALA A 417 -27.24 -17.12 20.76
CA ALA A 417 -26.92 -18.53 20.79
C ALA A 417 -25.62 -18.89 20.05
N HIS A 418 -24.94 -17.91 19.45
CA HIS A 418 -23.74 -18.13 18.62
C HIS A 418 -22.60 -18.74 19.45
N PRO A 419 -21.80 -19.69 18.90
CA PRO A 419 -20.70 -20.34 19.64
C PRO A 419 -19.55 -19.39 20.00
N ASN A 420 -19.35 -18.30 19.27
CA ASN A 420 -18.30 -17.32 19.54
C ASN A 420 -18.69 -16.38 20.68
N ASN A 421 -17.88 -16.35 21.73
CA ASN A 421 -18.10 -15.52 22.93
C ASN A 421 -18.18 -14.01 22.63
N ALA A 422 -17.39 -13.52 21.69
CA ALA A 422 -17.42 -12.10 21.32
C ALA A 422 -18.71 -11.73 20.59
N MET A 423 -19.29 -12.65 19.80
CA MET A 423 -20.59 -12.47 19.17
C MET A 423 -21.70 -12.46 20.25
N GLN A 424 -21.71 -13.44 21.15
CA GLN A 424 -22.67 -13.47 22.27
C GLN A 424 -22.61 -12.18 23.11
N HIS A 425 -21.41 -11.69 23.40
CA HIS A 425 -21.26 -10.43 24.13
C HIS A 425 -21.87 -9.24 23.39
N ARG A 426 -21.63 -9.12 22.06
CA ARG A 426 -22.22 -8.05 21.24
C ARG A 426 -23.75 -8.15 21.17
N ALA A 427 -24.28 -9.36 21.01
CA ALA A 427 -25.70 -9.63 21.06
C ALA A 427 -26.34 -9.24 22.40
N LEU A 428 -25.67 -9.53 23.51
CA LEU A 428 -26.11 -9.13 24.86
C LEU A 428 -26.09 -7.58 25.02
N VAL A 429 -25.10 -6.90 24.45
CA VAL A 429 -25.06 -5.41 24.45
C VAL A 429 -26.27 -4.86 23.64
N ILE A 430 -26.59 -5.49 22.48
CA ILE A 430 -27.78 -5.13 21.70
C ILE A 430 -29.04 -5.35 22.54
N ALA A 431 -29.23 -6.54 23.12
CA ALA A 431 -30.39 -6.87 23.94
C ALA A 431 -30.54 -5.91 25.13
N HIS A 432 -29.46 -5.63 25.87
CA HIS A 432 -29.46 -4.67 26.98
C HIS A 432 -29.89 -3.28 26.55
N SER A 433 -29.38 -2.79 25.41
CA SER A 433 -29.73 -1.46 24.89
C SER A 433 -31.19 -1.38 24.45
N LEU A 434 -31.71 -2.43 23.82
CA LEU A 434 -33.14 -2.52 23.45
C LEU A 434 -34.04 -2.54 24.68
N ILE A 435 -33.75 -3.37 25.71
CA ILE A 435 -34.50 -3.45 26.98
C ILE A 435 -34.52 -2.09 27.69
N GLY A 436 -33.39 -1.38 27.64
CA GLY A 436 -33.24 -0.07 28.28
C GLY A 436 -33.90 1.11 27.53
N THR A 437 -34.43 0.90 26.32
CA THR A 437 -34.96 1.99 25.48
C THR A 437 -36.30 2.51 26.01
N ASP A 438 -37.30 1.65 26.10
CA ASP A 438 -38.61 1.90 26.67
C ASP A 438 -39.29 0.60 27.11
N LYS A 439 -40.38 0.75 27.91
CA LYS A 439 -41.07 -0.39 28.48
C LYS A 439 -41.78 -1.25 27.43
N GLU A 440 -42.31 -0.66 26.38
CA GLU A 440 -43.00 -1.36 25.30
C GLU A 440 -42.04 -2.31 24.54
N ILE A 441 -40.85 -1.85 24.21
CA ILE A 441 -39.80 -2.67 23.58
C ILE A 441 -39.38 -3.77 24.52
N ALA A 442 -39.14 -3.47 25.78
CA ALA A 442 -38.78 -4.46 26.77
C ALA A 442 -39.87 -5.57 26.91
N GLU A 443 -41.15 -5.19 27.00
CA GLU A 443 -42.27 -6.13 27.04
C GLU A 443 -42.30 -7.05 25.79
N LYS A 444 -42.05 -6.48 24.60
CA LYS A 444 -41.96 -7.28 23.36
C LYS A 444 -40.84 -8.30 23.41
N ILE A 445 -39.65 -7.93 23.90
CA ILE A 445 -38.50 -8.83 24.01
C ILE A 445 -38.78 -9.96 25.01
N PHE A 446 -39.35 -9.63 26.18
CA PHE A 446 -39.65 -10.62 27.21
C PHE A 446 -40.88 -11.48 26.92
N ALA A 447 -41.67 -11.17 25.90
CA ALA A 447 -42.70 -12.01 25.35
C ALA A 447 -42.16 -13.10 24.39
N THR A 448 -40.85 -13.09 24.09
CA THR A 448 -40.19 -14.04 23.20
C THR A 448 -39.29 -15.01 23.97
N ASP A 449 -38.78 -16.05 23.31
CA ASP A 449 -37.81 -17.01 23.86
C ASP A 449 -36.45 -16.37 24.21
N ILE A 450 -36.22 -15.11 23.85
CA ILE A 450 -34.97 -14.39 24.19
C ILE A 450 -34.79 -14.33 25.71
N MET A 451 -35.89 -14.21 26.47
CA MET A 451 -35.84 -14.28 27.93
C MET A 451 -35.20 -15.58 28.43
N GLU A 452 -35.62 -16.72 27.89
CA GLU A 452 -35.09 -18.04 28.27
C GLU A 452 -33.57 -18.13 27.95
N VAL A 453 -33.18 -17.61 26.79
CA VAL A 453 -31.76 -17.56 26.39
C VAL A 453 -30.96 -16.69 27.36
N LEU A 454 -31.48 -15.51 27.75
CA LEU A 454 -30.81 -14.63 28.73
C LEU A 454 -30.67 -15.29 30.10
N MET A 455 -31.72 -16.02 30.55
CA MET A 455 -31.66 -16.78 31.78
C MET A 455 -30.62 -17.90 31.71
N ALA A 456 -30.61 -18.68 30.62
CA ALA A 456 -29.59 -19.73 30.41
C ALA A 456 -28.17 -19.18 30.43
N LEU A 457 -27.90 -18.05 29.78
CA LEU A 457 -26.59 -17.40 29.77
C LEU A 457 -26.20 -16.86 31.17
N SER A 458 -27.17 -16.46 31.99
CA SER A 458 -26.94 -15.89 33.31
C SER A 458 -26.48 -16.93 34.38
N ILE A 459 -26.83 -18.20 34.19
CA ILE A 459 -26.49 -19.30 35.14
C ILE A 459 -25.26 -20.12 34.70
N MET A 460 -24.68 -19.85 33.54
CA MET A 460 -23.52 -20.58 33.04
C MET A 460 -22.34 -20.55 34.04
N GLU A 461 -21.70 -21.70 34.27
CA GLU A 461 -20.58 -21.85 35.22
C GLU A 461 -19.20 -21.84 34.52
N ASP A 462 -19.12 -21.58 33.20
CA ASP A 462 -17.86 -21.55 32.45
C ASP A 462 -17.09 -20.26 32.78
N GLU A 463 -15.88 -20.37 33.36
CA GLU A 463 -15.01 -19.22 33.61
C GLU A 463 -14.67 -18.41 32.39
N LYS A 464 -14.58 -19.06 31.21
CA LYS A 464 -14.34 -18.37 29.90
C LYS A 464 -15.51 -17.51 29.46
N LYS A 465 -16.68 -17.68 30.06
CA LYS A 465 -17.91 -16.95 29.73
C LYS A 465 -18.34 -15.98 30.84
N LYS A 466 -17.44 -15.63 31.78
CA LYS A 466 -17.74 -14.73 32.88
C LYS A 466 -18.33 -13.39 32.42
N GLU A 467 -17.76 -12.76 31.39
CA GLU A 467 -18.25 -11.48 30.84
C GLU A 467 -19.66 -11.62 30.23
N ILE A 468 -19.94 -12.75 29.58
CA ILE A 468 -21.27 -13.09 29.03
C ILE A 468 -22.27 -13.21 30.17
N LYS A 469 -21.95 -13.99 31.18
CA LYS A 469 -22.77 -14.16 32.40
C LYS A 469 -23.07 -12.83 33.08
N GLU A 470 -22.06 -12.00 33.27
CA GLU A 470 -22.21 -10.67 33.88
C GLU A 470 -23.13 -9.78 33.06
N MET A 471 -23.01 -9.79 31.73
CA MET A 471 -23.82 -8.98 30.83
C MET A 471 -25.27 -9.50 30.74
N ALA A 472 -25.48 -10.80 30.69
CA ALA A 472 -26.82 -11.41 30.77
C ALA A 472 -27.51 -11.05 32.10
N ASN A 473 -26.79 -11.10 33.22
CA ASN A 473 -27.32 -10.66 34.52
C ASN A 473 -27.68 -9.19 34.55
N LYS A 474 -26.94 -8.30 33.81
CA LYS A 474 -27.32 -6.89 33.67
C LYS A 474 -28.66 -6.74 32.91
N CYS A 475 -28.86 -7.52 31.85
CA CYS A 475 -30.13 -7.51 31.12
C CYS A 475 -31.29 -7.93 32.03
N LEU A 476 -31.17 -8.98 32.83
CA LEU A 476 -32.19 -9.46 33.75
C LEU A 476 -32.46 -8.45 34.88
N LYS A 477 -31.44 -7.86 35.50
CA LYS A 477 -31.59 -6.81 36.53
C LYS A 477 -32.32 -5.60 35.99
N LEU A 478 -32.05 -5.21 34.72
CA LEU A 478 -32.76 -4.12 34.06
C LEU A 478 -34.25 -4.46 33.89
N ALA A 479 -34.56 -5.69 33.50
CA ALA A 479 -35.94 -6.18 33.39
C ALA A 479 -36.67 -6.22 34.76
N GLU A 480 -35.97 -6.62 35.83
CA GLU A 480 -36.50 -6.53 37.22
C GLU A 480 -36.86 -5.10 37.60
N SER A 481 -36.00 -4.14 37.26
CA SER A 481 -36.24 -2.70 37.52
C SER A 481 -37.47 -2.16 36.78
N LEU A 482 -37.74 -2.71 35.60
CA LEU A 482 -38.92 -2.40 34.79
C LEU A 482 -40.19 -3.19 35.23
N LYS A 483 -40.08 -4.06 36.24
CA LYS A 483 -41.14 -4.92 36.75
C LYS A 483 -41.67 -5.92 35.72
N LEU A 484 -40.86 -6.37 34.80
CA LEU A 484 -41.20 -7.34 33.78
C LEU A 484 -41.01 -8.79 34.27
N ILE A 485 -40.06 -8.98 35.18
CA ILE A 485 -39.81 -10.27 35.87
C ILE A 485 -39.84 -10.03 37.37
N LYS A 486 -40.30 -11.04 38.12
CA LYS A 486 -40.25 -11.07 39.56
C LYS A 486 -38.96 -11.76 40.00
N LYS A 487 -38.32 -11.28 41.06
CA LYS A 487 -37.25 -12.00 41.70
C LYS A 487 -37.80 -13.35 42.13
N ALA A 488 -37.17 -14.46 41.77
CA ALA A 488 -37.52 -15.74 42.32
C ALA A 488 -37.15 -15.66 43.83
N ASP A 489 -38.13 -15.77 44.72
CA ASP A 489 -37.91 -16.02 46.13
C ASP A 489 -37.31 -17.45 46.21
N PHE A 490 -35.98 -17.52 46.23
CA PHE A 490 -35.32 -18.74 46.67
C PHE A 490 -35.61 -18.86 48.20
N GLU A 491 -36.63 -19.60 48.56
CA GLU A 491 -36.77 -20.07 49.90
C GLU A 491 -35.50 -20.94 50.18
N GLU A 492 -34.71 -20.47 51.14
CA GLU A 492 -33.65 -21.29 51.74
C GLU A 492 -34.31 -22.48 52.41
N GLU A 493 -34.16 -23.69 51.85
CA GLU A 493 -34.29 -24.95 52.53
C GLU A 493 -32.94 -25.47 53.05
#